data_3b5ac7ea2e34e57712f06d3df33b84f8
#
_entry.id   3b5ac7ea2e34e57712f06d3df33b84f8
#
_cell.length_a   1.000
_cell.length_b   1.000
_cell.length_c   1.000
_cell.angle_alpha   90.00
_cell.angle_beta   90.00
_cell.angle_gamma   90.00
#
_symmetry.space_group_name_H-M   'P 1'
#
loop_
_entity.id
_entity.type
_entity.pdbx_description
1 polymer ?
#
loop_
_entity_poly.entity_id
_entity_poly.type
_entity_poly.pdbx_seq_one_letter_code
_entity_poly.pdbx_strand_id
1 'polypeptide(L)'
;MDKTVDKKFMARAIELAFKGLGGVNPNPLVGAVVVKDGKIIGEGWHKKYGGPHAEVWALNEAGEEAKGATIYVTLEPCSHQGKTPPCAKRIVEAGIKRCVIACVDPNPLVAGKGIKIIEDAGIKVDLGILEKEAKEVNKVFLKYIENKIPYLFLKCGITLDGKIATRSGKSKWITNELAREKVQFLRTKFSAIMVGINTVLKDNPSLDSRLDEEKFGIEKRNPFRVVVDPNLESPIDSKFLHFNDNKAIIVTSNDNRNLEKVKEYENLGTRLIYLEGKIFKMEDILKELGKLEIDSVLLEGGSGLISTAFKENIIDAGEIFIAPKIIGDNSAIPFINGFNFDSMEEVFKLPNPKFNIYGDNISIEFKNL
;
A
#
# COMPACT_ATOMS: atom_id res chain seq x y z
N MET A 1 -15.59 -10.59 -30.24
CA MET A 1 -16.16 -11.19 -29.03
C MET A 1 -16.96 -10.12 -28.29
N ASP A 2 -17.99 -10.54 -27.58
CA ASP A 2 -18.83 -9.61 -26.80
C ASP A 2 -18.01 -9.00 -25.66
N LYS A 3 -17.92 -7.66 -25.63
CA LYS A 3 -17.23 -6.93 -24.56
C LYS A 3 -17.72 -7.29 -23.15
N THR A 4 -18.94 -7.81 -23.05
CA THR A 4 -19.55 -8.25 -21.79
C THR A 4 -18.87 -9.52 -21.26
N VAL A 5 -18.54 -10.46 -22.16
CA VAL A 5 -17.82 -11.69 -21.81
C VAL A 5 -16.38 -11.39 -21.38
N ASP A 6 -15.69 -10.51 -22.12
CA ASP A 6 -14.33 -10.09 -21.75
C ASP A 6 -14.28 -9.42 -20.38
N LYS A 7 -15.25 -8.55 -20.08
CA LYS A 7 -15.36 -7.92 -18.75
C LYS A 7 -15.54 -8.94 -17.63
N LYS A 8 -16.32 -10.01 -17.84
CA LYS A 8 -16.51 -11.06 -16.83
C LYS A 8 -15.18 -11.75 -16.47
N PHE A 9 -14.40 -12.16 -17.47
CA PHE A 9 -13.13 -12.86 -17.22
C PHE A 9 -12.04 -11.92 -16.69
N MET A 10 -12.01 -10.66 -17.17
CA MET A 10 -11.10 -9.66 -16.62
C MET A 10 -11.45 -9.30 -15.18
N ALA A 11 -12.73 -9.20 -14.81
CA ALA A 11 -13.14 -9.01 -13.43
C ALA A 11 -12.64 -10.15 -12.54
N ARG A 12 -12.72 -11.40 -13.04
CA ARG A 12 -12.16 -12.55 -12.32
C ARG A 12 -10.64 -12.45 -12.15
N ALA A 13 -9.91 -12.02 -13.18
CA ALA A 13 -8.46 -11.78 -13.06
C ALA A 13 -8.14 -10.69 -12.03
N ILE A 14 -8.95 -9.62 -11.95
CA ILE A 14 -8.81 -8.57 -10.95
C ILE A 14 -9.07 -9.11 -9.53
N GLU A 15 -10.09 -9.94 -9.33
CA GLU A 15 -10.35 -10.61 -8.04
C GLU A 15 -9.15 -11.47 -7.60
N LEU A 16 -8.55 -12.22 -8.53
CA LEU A 16 -7.38 -13.02 -8.26
C LEU A 16 -6.17 -12.16 -7.86
N ALA A 17 -5.97 -11.02 -8.52
CA ALA A 17 -4.89 -10.08 -8.20
C ALA A 17 -4.91 -9.66 -6.73
N PHE A 18 -6.09 -9.43 -6.14
CA PHE A 18 -6.24 -9.08 -4.73
C PHE A 18 -5.70 -10.13 -3.75
N LYS A 19 -5.64 -11.41 -4.13
CA LYS A 19 -5.08 -12.46 -3.28
C LYS A 19 -3.57 -12.29 -3.01
N GLY A 20 -2.89 -11.49 -3.84
CA GLY A 20 -1.48 -11.12 -3.64
C GLY A 20 -1.24 -9.95 -2.67
N LEU A 21 -2.33 -9.35 -2.13
CA LEU A 21 -2.25 -8.15 -1.32
C LEU A 21 -1.30 -8.31 -0.12
N GLY A 22 -0.43 -7.30 0.09
CA GLY A 22 0.59 -7.30 1.14
C GLY A 22 1.75 -8.27 0.91
N GLY A 23 1.65 -9.19 -0.08
CA GLY A 23 2.63 -10.25 -0.34
C GLY A 23 3.63 -9.95 -1.44
N VAL A 24 3.26 -9.07 -2.35
CA VAL A 24 4.02 -8.86 -3.58
C VAL A 24 4.80 -7.55 -3.60
N ASN A 25 4.55 -6.64 -2.65
CA ASN A 25 5.20 -5.33 -2.59
C ASN A 25 6.74 -5.44 -2.70
N PRO A 26 7.43 -4.58 -3.47
CA PRO A 26 6.88 -3.47 -4.26
C PRO A 26 6.39 -3.85 -5.67
N ASN A 27 6.20 -5.12 -5.98
CA ASN A 27 5.67 -5.59 -7.27
C ASN A 27 4.17 -5.31 -7.39
N PRO A 28 3.62 -5.25 -8.64
CA PRO A 28 2.21 -5.07 -8.86
C PRO A 28 1.38 -6.29 -8.44
N LEU A 29 0.13 -6.04 -8.09
CA LEU A 29 -0.91 -7.04 -7.94
C LEU A 29 -1.37 -7.47 -9.34
N VAL A 30 -1.04 -8.68 -9.75
CA VAL A 30 -1.41 -9.22 -11.06
C VAL A 30 -2.21 -10.50 -10.89
N GLY A 31 -3.30 -10.59 -11.67
CA GLY A 31 -4.09 -11.79 -11.85
C GLY A 31 -4.18 -12.17 -13.31
N ALA A 32 -4.27 -13.46 -13.60
CA ALA A 32 -4.42 -14.00 -14.93
C ALA A 32 -5.44 -15.12 -14.96
N VAL A 33 -6.21 -15.21 -16.08
CA VAL A 33 -7.23 -16.24 -16.32
C VAL A 33 -7.08 -16.74 -17.74
N VAL A 34 -6.98 -18.06 -17.93
CA VAL A 34 -6.96 -18.72 -19.25
C VAL A 34 -8.34 -19.30 -19.53
N VAL A 35 -8.90 -18.98 -20.70
CA VAL A 35 -10.26 -19.34 -21.09
C VAL A 35 -10.27 -20.05 -22.44
N LYS A 36 -10.94 -21.19 -22.51
CA LYS A 36 -11.19 -21.95 -23.74
C LYS A 36 -12.67 -22.31 -23.83
N ASP A 37 -13.29 -22.08 -24.99
CA ASP A 37 -14.70 -22.38 -25.26
C ASP A 37 -15.66 -21.83 -24.19
N GLY A 38 -15.35 -20.59 -23.68
CA GLY A 38 -16.16 -19.93 -22.67
C GLY A 38 -15.98 -20.45 -21.22
N LYS A 39 -15.08 -21.41 -21.00
CA LYS A 39 -14.77 -21.98 -19.68
C LYS A 39 -13.38 -21.56 -19.24
N ILE A 40 -13.24 -21.26 -17.95
CA ILE A 40 -11.94 -21.04 -17.31
C ILE A 40 -11.25 -22.39 -17.18
N ILE A 41 -10.02 -22.50 -17.70
CA ILE A 41 -9.17 -23.69 -17.66
C ILE A 41 -7.89 -23.49 -16.88
N GLY A 42 -7.61 -22.24 -16.43
CA GLY A 42 -6.48 -21.95 -15.55
C GLY A 42 -6.59 -20.56 -14.95
N GLU A 43 -6.21 -20.45 -13.70
CA GLU A 43 -6.22 -19.22 -12.91
C GLU A 43 -4.86 -19.01 -12.22
N GLY A 44 -4.47 -17.76 -12.05
CA GLY A 44 -3.24 -17.44 -11.36
C GLY A 44 -3.19 -16.01 -10.84
N TRP A 45 -2.38 -15.81 -9.82
CA TRP A 45 -2.04 -14.48 -9.33
C TRP A 45 -0.59 -14.43 -8.87
N HIS A 46 -0.01 -13.23 -8.83
CA HIS A 46 1.31 -13.05 -8.24
C HIS A 46 1.20 -13.21 -6.72
N LYS A 47 1.79 -14.30 -6.19
CA LYS A 47 1.56 -14.73 -4.80
C LYS A 47 2.54 -14.09 -3.82
N LYS A 48 3.79 -13.87 -4.26
CA LYS A 48 4.87 -13.42 -3.38
C LYS A 48 5.95 -12.69 -4.18
N TYR A 49 6.51 -11.64 -3.59
CA TYR A 49 7.68 -10.93 -4.15
C TYR A 49 8.81 -11.88 -4.55
N GLY A 50 9.30 -11.73 -5.78
CA GLY A 50 10.33 -12.59 -6.35
C GLY A 50 9.90 -14.00 -6.77
N GLY A 51 8.62 -14.34 -6.57
CA GLY A 51 8.01 -15.59 -7.04
C GLY A 51 7.50 -15.53 -8.47
N PRO A 52 6.90 -16.63 -9.00
CA PRO A 52 6.31 -16.68 -10.32
C PRO A 52 5.17 -15.67 -10.49
N HIS A 53 5.06 -15.07 -11.66
CA HIS A 53 3.98 -14.14 -12.03
C HIS A 53 2.65 -14.87 -12.24
N ALA A 54 1.54 -14.11 -12.32
CA ALA A 54 0.19 -14.64 -12.46
C ALA A 54 0.02 -15.53 -13.69
N GLU A 55 0.58 -15.12 -14.83
CA GLU A 55 0.51 -15.82 -16.10
C GLU A 55 1.13 -17.22 -16.01
N VAL A 56 2.21 -17.35 -15.24
CA VAL A 56 2.89 -18.65 -15.04
C VAL A 56 1.97 -19.64 -14.33
N TRP A 57 1.25 -19.20 -13.31
CA TRP A 57 0.30 -20.05 -12.58
C TRP A 57 -0.89 -20.44 -13.47
N ALA A 58 -1.50 -19.46 -14.14
CA ALA A 58 -2.65 -19.69 -15.00
C ALA A 58 -2.34 -20.62 -16.17
N LEU A 59 -1.18 -20.44 -16.83
CA LEU A 59 -0.75 -21.30 -17.94
C LEU A 59 -0.35 -22.70 -17.47
N ASN A 60 0.27 -22.83 -16.27
CA ASN A 60 0.58 -24.15 -15.71
C ASN A 60 -0.68 -24.98 -15.39
N GLU A 61 -1.71 -24.31 -14.84
CA GLU A 61 -2.99 -24.97 -14.55
C GLU A 61 -3.72 -25.35 -15.83
N ALA A 62 -3.68 -24.50 -16.87
CA ALA A 62 -4.29 -24.78 -18.17
C ALA A 62 -3.58 -25.90 -18.94
N GLY A 63 -2.26 -26.11 -18.71
CA GLY A 63 -1.47 -27.15 -19.38
C GLY A 63 -1.59 -27.10 -20.90
N GLU A 64 -1.69 -28.27 -21.52
CA GLU A 64 -1.84 -28.45 -22.98
C GLU A 64 -3.11 -27.80 -23.56
N GLU A 65 -4.15 -27.60 -22.75
CA GLU A 65 -5.39 -26.96 -23.16
C GLU A 65 -5.22 -25.45 -23.43
N ALA A 66 -4.12 -24.84 -22.96
CA ALA A 66 -3.81 -23.44 -23.25
C ALA A 66 -3.70 -23.13 -24.74
N LYS A 67 -3.31 -24.13 -25.55
CA LYS A 67 -3.19 -23.97 -27.01
C LYS A 67 -4.52 -23.58 -27.65
N GLY A 68 -4.51 -22.42 -28.34
CA GLY A 68 -5.68 -21.84 -28.97
C GLY A 68 -6.65 -21.11 -28.04
N ALA A 69 -6.35 -21.04 -26.71
CA ALA A 69 -7.15 -20.35 -25.72
C ALA A 69 -6.96 -18.82 -25.73
N THR A 70 -7.75 -18.11 -24.93
CA THR A 70 -7.59 -16.69 -24.63
C THR A 70 -7.06 -16.53 -23.20
N ILE A 71 -6.02 -15.70 -23.00
CA ILE A 71 -5.55 -15.29 -21.68
C ILE A 71 -6.02 -13.87 -21.37
N TYR A 72 -6.51 -13.65 -20.16
CA TYR A 72 -6.84 -12.34 -19.59
C TYR A 72 -5.83 -12.03 -18.50
N VAL A 73 -5.19 -10.86 -18.55
CA VAL A 73 -4.20 -10.44 -17.56
C VAL A 73 -4.41 -8.98 -17.17
N THR A 74 -4.31 -8.69 -15.88
CA THR A 74 -4.64 -7.36 -15.35
C THR A 74 -3.59 -6.29 -15.63
N LEU A 75 -2.36 -6.68 -15.99
CA LEU A 75 -1.26 -5.80 -16.34
C LEU A 75 -0.48 -6.39 -17.52
N GLU A 76 0.17 -5.54 -18.32
CA GLU A 76 1.02 -5.97 -19.43
C GLU A 76 2.02 -7.07 -19.01
N PRO A 77 2.08 -8.21 -19.73
CA PRO A 77 3.05 -9.27 -19.47
C PRO A 77 4.49 -8.78 -19.64
N CYS A 78 5.35 -9.11 -18.68
CA CYS A 78 6.73 -8.64 -18.69
C CYS A 78 7.52 -9.13 -19.92
N SER A 79 8.45 -8.27 -20.41
CA SER A 79 9.28 -8.50 -21.60
C SER A 79 10.73 -8.81 -21.27
N HIS A 80 11.19 -8.48 -20.05
CA HIS A 80 12.59 -8.64 -19.64
C HIS A 80 12.81 -9.98 -18.93
N GLN A 81 14.02 -10.51 -19.08
CA GLN A 81 14.43 -11.72 -18.38
C GLN A 81 14.84 -11.35 -16.96
N GLY A 82 14.05 -11.78 -15.98
CA GLY A 82 14.39 -11.69 -14.57
C GLY A 82 14.92 -13.03 -14.05
N LYS A 83 14.48 -13.45 -12.88
CA LYS A 83 14.75 -14.81 -12.34
C LYS A 83 14.02 -15.91 -13.12
N THR A 84 12.99 -15.55 -13.88
CA THR A 84 12.21 -16.45 -14.76
C THR A 84 12.15 -15.87 -16.15
N PRO A 85 11.89 -16.70 -17.20
CA PRO A 85 11.65 -16.21 -18.57
C PRO A 85 10.51 -15.20 -18.61
N PRO A 86 10.55 -14.23 -19.55
CA PRO A 86 9.51 -13.23 -19.71
C PRO A 86 8.13 -13.86 -19.91
N CYS A 87 7.11 -13.35 -19.22
CA CYS A 87 5.74 -13.85 -19.35
C CYS A 87 5.20 -13.73 -20.78
N ALA A 88 5.57 -12.67 -21.51
CA ALA A 88 5.20 -12.51 -22.92
C ALA A 88 5.68 -13.69 -23.77
N LYS A 89 6.93 -14.16 -23.60
CA LYS A 89 7.44 -15.35 -24.32
C LYS A 89 6.70 -16.62 -23.92
N ARG A 90 6.40 -16.77 -22.63
CA ARG A 90 5.68 -17.94 -22.13
C ARG A 90 4.26 -18.03 -22.69
N ILE A 91 3.57 -16.88 -22.87
CA ILE A 91 2.26 -16.82 -23.54
C ILE A 91 2.36 -17.30 -24.99
N VAL A 92 3.42 -16.89 -25.69
CA VAL A 92 3.69 -17.35 -27.08
C VAL A 92 3.96 -18.85 -27.13
N GLU A 93 4.85 -19.37 -26.27
CA GLU A 93 5.20 -20.79 -26.19
C GLU A 93 4.01 -21.69 -25.85
N ALA A 94 3.08 -21.20 -25.02
CA ALA A 94 1.85 -21.90 -24.67
C ALA A 94 0.82 -21.94 -25.83
N GLY A 95 1.09 -21.29 -26.95
CA GLY A 95 0.22 -21.30 -28.14
C GLY A 95 -1.12 -20.58 -27.92
N ILE A 96 -1.15 -19.58 -27.07
CA ILE A 96 -2.32 -18.72 -26.84
C ILE A 96 -2.72 -18.05 -28.16
N LYS A 97 -4.01 -17.98 -28.45
CA LYS A 97 -4.54 -17.35 -29.67
C LYS A 97 -4.87 -15.86 -29.49
N ARG A 98 -5.22 -15.45 -28.27
CA ARG A 98 -5.65 -14.08 -27.95
C ARG A 98 -5.19 -13.70 -26.54
N CYS A 99 -4.63 -12.52 -26.39
CA CYS A 99 -4.25 -11.94 -25.09
C CYS A 99 -5.08 -10.67 -24.84
N VAL A 100 -5.80 -10.63 -23.71
CA VAL A 100 -6.59 -9.48 -23.28
C VAL A 100 -5.92 -8.86 -22.06
N ILE A 101 -5.51 -7.61 -22.18
CA ILE A 101 -4.73 -6.90 -21.18
C ILE A 101 -5.55 -5.71 -20.64
N ALA A 102 -5.68 -5.60 -19.32
CA ALA A 102 -6.43 -4.50 -18.72
C ALA A 102 -5.70 -3.16 -18.86
N CYS A 103 -4.42 -3.09 -18.50
CA CYS A 103 -3.63 -1.86 -18.61
C CYS A 103 -2.17 -2.14 -18.99
N VAL A 104 -1.56 -1.17 -19.65
CA VAL A 104 -0.12 -1.18 -20.00
C VAL A 104 0.70 -0.91 -18.74
N ASP A 105 1.86 -1.52 -18.62
CA ASP A 105 2.80 -1.24 -17.54
C ASP A 105 3.48 0.13 -17.77
N PRO A 106 3.39 1.10 -16.83
CA PRO A 106 4.02 2.40 -16.99
C PRO A 106 5.54 2.36 -16.86
N ASN A 107 6.11 1.23 -16.41
CA ASN A 107 7.55 1.08 -16.28
C ASN A 107 8.24 1.21 -17.66
N PRO A 108 9.11 2.20 -17.89
CA PRO A 108 9.79 2.42 -19.18
C PRO A 108 10.59 1.20 -19.67
N LEU A 109 10.96 0.29 -18.78
CA LEU A 109 11.66 -0.95 -19.12
C LEU A 109 10.73 -1.99 -19.76
N VAL A 110 9.41 -1.90 -19.51
CA VAL A 110 8.39 -2.84 -19.98
C VAL A 110 7.51 -2.21 -21.06
N ALA A 111 6.97 -1.04 -20.81
CA ALA A 111 5.98 -0.27 -21.58
C ALA A 111 5.87 -0.63 -23.07
N GLY A 112 4.86 -1.40 -23.44
CA GLY A 112 4.57 -1.84 -24.82
C GLY A 112 5.46 -2.96 -25.36
N LYS A 113 6.55 -3.32 -24.69
CA LYS A 113 7.50 -4.34 -25.19
C LYS A 113 6.95 -5.76 -25.06
N GLY A 114 6.21 -6.03 -23.97
CA GLY A 114 5.55 -7.31 -23.76
C GLY A 114 4.44 -7.53 -24.79
N ILE A 115 3.65 -6.48 -25.03
CA ILE A 115 2.61 -6.46 -26.06
C ILE A 115 3.21 -6.76 -27.44
N LYS A 116 4.30 -6.05 -27.79
CA LYS A 116 4.96 -6.23 -29.07
C LYS A 116 5.45 -7.68 -29.30
N ILE A 117 6.05 -8.31 -28.30
CA ILE A 117 6.49 -9.71 -28.38
C ILE A 117 5.30 -10.64 -28.72
N ILE A 118 4.14 -10.39 -28.11
CA ILE A 118 2.94 -11.20 -28.31
C ILE A 118 2.36 -10.96 -29.71
N GLU A 119 2.29 -9.71 -30.15
CA GLU A 119 1.78 -9.34 -31.51
C GLU A 119 2.71 -9.83 -32.62
N ASP A 120 4.04 -9.70 -32.48
CA ASP A 120 5.04 -10.17 -33.44
C ASP A 120 4.97 -11.69 -33.63
N ALA A 121 4.45 -12.44 -32.63
CA ALA A 121 4.17 -13.87 -32.74
C ALA A 121 2.82 -14.21 -33.39
N GLY A 122 2.07 -13.21 -33.87
CA GLY A 122 0.76 -13.39 -34.52
C GLY A 122 -0.42 -13.58 -33.55
N ILE A 123 -0.23 -13.32 -32.27
CA ILE A 123 -1.28 -13.42 -31.26
C ILE A 123 -2.06 -12.10 -31.23
N LYS A 124 -3.39 -12.20 -31.31
CA LYS A 124 -4.25 -11.01 -31.20
C LYS A 124 -4.19 -10.42 -29.79
N VAL A 125 -3.89 -9.12 -29.67
CA VAL A 125 -3.91 -8.39 -28.41
C VAL A 125 -5.11 -7.43 -28.38
N ASP A 126 -5.88 -7.45 -27.29
CA ASP A 126 -6.93 -6.47 -27.01
C ASP A 126 -6.60 -5.76 -25.66
N LEU A 127 -6.68 -4.42 -25.65
CA LEU A 127 -6.28 -3.58 -24.51
C LEU A 127 -7.48 -2.85 -23.89
N GLY A 128 -7.36 -2.48 -22.62
CA GLY A 128 -8.25 -1.52 -21.95
C GLY A 128 -9.52 -2.11 -21.36
N ILE A 129 -9.63 -3.44 -21.25
CA ILE A 129 -10.80 -4.07 -20.61
C ILE A 129 -10.71 -3.93 -19.09
N LEU A 130 -11.63 -3.18 -18.48
CA LEU A 130 -11.64 -2.82 -17.05
C LEU A 130 -10.33 -2.13 -16.59
N GLU A 131 -9.80 -1.25 -17.46
CA GLU A 131 -8.55 -0.55 -17.19
C GLU A 131 -8.59 0.27 -15.89
N LYS A 132 -9.70 0.99 -15.63
CA LYS A 132 -9.87 1.81 -14.44
C LYS A 132 -9.80 0.97 -13.16
N GLU A 133 -10.47 -0.16 -13.17
CA GLU A 133 -10.50 -1.11 -12.05
C GLU A 133 -9.12 -1.72 -11.81
N ALA A 134 -8.41 -2.13 -12.86
CA ALA A 134 -7.06 -2.67 -12.77
C ALA A 134 -6.04 -1.63 -12.26
N LYS A 135 -6.14 -0.37 -12.71
CA LYS A 135 -5.32 0.74 -12.21
C LYS A 135 -5.62 1.06 -10.74
N GLU A 136 -6.89 1.02 -10.32
CA GLU A 136 -7.25 1.24 -8.92
C GLU A 136 -6.64 0.18 -7.99
N VAL A 137 -6.61 -1.08 -8.42
CA VAL A 137 -5.93 -2.15 -7.66
C VAL A 137 -4.45 -1.89 -7.51
N ASN A 138 -3.82 -1.35 -8.55
CA ASN A 138 -2.37 -1.14 -8.64
C ASN A 138 -1.92 0.30 -8.38
N LYS A 139 -2.77 1.17 -7.81
CA LYS A 139 -2.44 2.59 -7.60
C LYS A 139 -1.15 2.83 -6.80
N VAL A 140 -0.86 1.98 -5.84
CA VAL A 140 0.39 2.00 -5.05
C VAL A 140 1.58 1.75 -5.96
N PHE A 141 1.55 0.64 -6.70
CA PHE A 141 2.61 0.28 -7.65
C PHE A 141 2.79 1.37 -8.73
N LEU A 142 1.70 1.85 -9.33
CA LEU A 142 1.75 2.85 -10.39
C LEU A 142 2.46 4.12 -9.93
N LYS A 143 2.08 4.67 -8.78
CA LYS A 143 2.78 5.84 -8.22
C LYS A 143 4.25 5.55 -7.95
N TYR A 144 4.55 4.43 -7.29
CA TYR A 144 5.91 4.13 -6.87
C TYR A 144 6.85 3.85 -8.04
N ILE A 145 6.38 3.15 -9.10
CA ILE A 145 7.23 2.82 -10.24
C ILE A 145 7.64 4.06 -11.04
N GLU A 146 6.77 5.07 -11.11
CA GLU A 146 7.02 6.33 -11.80
C GLU A 146 7.99 7.24 -11.04
N ASN A 147 7.81 7.39 -9.73
CA ASN A 147 8.45 8.45 -8.94
C ASN A 147 9.46 7.92 -7.93
N LYS A 148 9.43 6.63 -7.61
CA LYS A 148 10.16 6.01 -6.49
C LYS A 148 9.85 6.63 -5.12
N ILE A 149 8.69 7.32 -5.02
CA ILE A 149 8.17 7.89 -3.79
C ILE A 149 7.01 7.00 -3.31
N PRO A 150 7.03 6.53 -2.06
CA PRO A 150 5.95 5.73 -1.49
C PRO A 150 4.56 6.38 -1.60
N TYR A 151 3.54 5.56 -1.81
CA TYR A 151 2.16 5.98 -1.70
C TYR A 151 1.83 6.26 -0.23
N LEU A 152 1.47 7.49 0.11
CA LEU A 152 1.15 7.90 1.48
C LEU A 152 -0.36 7.80 1.73
N PHE A 153 -0.75 6.87 2.61
CA PHE A 153 -2.13 6.69 3.04
C PHE A 153 -2.30 7.17 4.49
N LEU A 154 -3.13 8.18 4.70
CA LEU A 154 -3.47 8.66 6.03
C LEU A 154 -4.54 7.77 6.67
N LYS A 155 -4.30 7.30 7.89
CA LYS A 155 -5.32 6.71 8.76
C LYS A 155 -5.38 7.47 10.08
N CYS A 156 -6.56 7.95 10.45
CA CYS A 156 -6.75 8.60 11.73
C CYS A 156 -8.06 8.13 12.38
N GLY A 157 -8.06 7.95 13.71
CA GLY A 157 -9.26 7.73 14.51
C GLY A 157 -9.49 8.94 15.40
N ILE A 158 -10.65 9.58 15.26
CA ILE A 158 -10.97 10.83 15.96
C ILE A 158 -12.31 10.73 16.70
N THR A 159 -12.48 11.60 17.68
CA THR A 159 -13.79 11.91 18.28
C THR A 159 -14.60 12.80 17.35
N LEU A 160 -15.88 12.97 17.59
CA LEU A 160 -16.77 13.83 16.80
C LEU A 160 -16.30 15.30 16.80
N ASP A 161 -15.65 15.75 17.86
CA ASP A 161 -15.03 17.06 17.99
C ASP A 161 -13.54 17.10 17.54
N GLY A 162 -13.10 16.12 16.73
CA GLY A 162 -11.81 16.14 16.03
C GLY A 162 -10.59 15.87 16.91
N LYS A 163 -10.72 15.17 18.04
CA LYS A 163 -9.60 14.88 18.95
C LYS A 163 -9.08 13.45 18.76
N ILE A 164 -7.75 13.29 18.85
CA ILE A 164 -7.07 11.99 18.80
C ILE A 164 -6.65 11.49 20.18
N ALA A 165 -6.65 12.34 21.19
CA ALA A 165 -6.36 11.99 22.58
C ALA A 165 -6.82 13.08 23.53
N THR A 166 -6.98 12.75 24.81
CA THR A 166 -7.18 13.73 25.89
C THR A 166 -5.92 14.59 26.06
N ARG A 167 -5.97 15.66 26.87
CA ARG A 167 -4.82 16.51 27.19
C ARG A 167 -3.66 15.75 27.82
N SER A 168 -3.94 14.66 28.54
CA SER A 168 -2.91 13.79 29.13
C SER A 168 -2.35 12.77 28.13
N GLY A 169 -2.82 12.77 26.87
CA GLY A 169 -2.37 11.87 25.81
C GLY A 169 -3.06 10.50 25.80
N LYS A 170 -4.07 10.25 26.64
CA LYS A 170 -4.82 9.00 26.60
C LYS A 170 -5.71 8.94 25.37
N SER A 171 -5.50 7.91 24.50
CA SER A 171 -6.18 7.70 23.23
C SER A 171 -7.05 6.43 23.20
N LYS A 172 -6.88 5.51 24.15
CA LYS A 172 -7.54 4.18 24.15
C LYS A 172 -8.86 4.23 24.91
N TRP A 173 -9.99 3.85 24.31
CA TRP A 173 -10.21 3.56 22.89
C TRP A 173 -11.16 4.61 22.32
N ILE A 174 -10.73 5.32 21.29
CA ILE A 174 -11.61 6.27 20.59
C ILE A 174 -12.58 5.48 19.73
N THR A 175 -12.08 4.70 18.78
CA THR A 175 -12.88 3.92 17.82
C THR A 175 -13.22 2.53 18.36
N ASN A 176 -14.31 1.96 17.84
CA ASN A 176 -14.79 0.63 18.17
C ASN A 176 -13.95 -0.51 17.55
N GLU A 177 -14.31 -1.76 17.81
CA GLU A 177 -13.58 -2.94 17.38
C GLU A 177 -13.60 -3.12 15.85
N LEU A 178 -14.76 -2.93 15.20
CA LEU A 178 -14.91 -3.06 13.76
C LEU A 178 -14.00 -2.08 13.00
N ALA A 179 -13.93 -0.84 13.47
CA ALA A 179 -13.00 0.14 12.90
C ALA A 179 -11.53 -0.29 13.10
N ARG A 180 -11.19 -0.85 14.26
CA ARG A 180 -9.83 -1.37 14.53
C ARG A 180 -9.48 -2.60 13.69
N GLU A 181 -10.43 -3.49 13.39
CA GLU A 181 -10.22 -4.60 12.44
C GLU A 181 -9.85 -4.07 11.04
N LYS A 182 -10.57 -3.06 10.55
CA LYS A 182 -10.23 -2.41 9.28
C LYS A 182 -8.81 -1.86 9.29
N VAL A 183 -8.35 -1.32 10.42
CA VAL A 183 -6.97 -0.86 10.58
C VAL A 183 -5.96 -2.00 10.49
N GLN A 184 -6.27 -3.20 11.02
CA GLN A 184 -5.38 -4.36 10.86
C GLN A 184 -5.25 -4.79 9.41
N PHE A 185 -6.33 -4.70 8.63
CA PHE A 185 -6.30 -4.91 7.18
C PHE A 185 -5.40 -3.87 6.49
N LEU A 186 -5.50 -2.58 6.84
CA LEU A 186 -4.64 -1.52 6.28
C LEU A 186 -3.16 -1.79 6.61
N ARG A 187 -2.84 -2.23 7.82
CA ARG A 187 -1.48 -2.58 8.25
C ARG A 187 -0.88 -3.76 7.48
N THR A 188 -1.71 -4.71 7.05
CA THR A 188 -1.28 -5.81 6.16
C THR A 188 -1.09 -5.33 4.73
N LYS A 189 -1.93 -4.39 4.29
CA LYS A 189 -1.95 -3.89 2.92
C LYS A 189 -0.74 -3.04 2.57
N PHE A 190 -0.32 -2.14 3.46
CA PHE A 190 0.76 -1.18 3.20
C PHE A 190 2.11 -1.72 3.67
N SER A 191 3.18 -1.39 2.94
CA SER A 191 4.54 -1.88 3.20
C SER A 191 5.13 -1.36 4.51
N ALA A 192 4.76 -0.14 4.93
CA ALA A 192 5.22 0.45 6.18
C ALA A 192 4.09 1.12 6.95
N ILE A 193 4.24 1.17 8.29
CA ILE A 193 3.49 2.04 9.19
C ILE A 193 4.43 3.14 9.68
N MET A 194 3.98 4.38 9.70
CA MET A 194 4.75 5.51 10.20
C MET A 194 4.02 6.24 11.32
N VAL A 195 4.76 6.49 12.42
CA VAL A 195 4.32 7.29 13.56
C VAL A 195 5.42 8.25 14.01
N GLY A 196 5.04 9.29 14.76
CA GLY A 196 6.01 10.16 15.43
C GLY A 196 6.43 9.60 16.79
N ILE A 197 7.59 10.06 17.30
CA ILE A 197 8.16 9.66 18.60
C ILE A 197 7.17 9.83 19.76
N ASN A 198 6.37 10.87 19.76
CA ASN A 198 5.38 11.10 20.83
C ASN A 198 4.37 9.96 20.97
N THR A 199 4.04 9.26 19.85
CA THR A 199 3.18 8.07 19.87
C THR A 199 3.89 6.90 20.55
N VAL A 200 5.19 6.73 20.30
CA VAL A 200 6.00 5.69 20.96
C VAL A 200 6.12 5.93 22.46
N LEU A 201 6.46 7.15 22.85
CA LEU A 201 6.64 7.51 24.26
C LEU A 201 5.35 7.38 25.08
N LYS A 202 4.19 7.63 24.47
CA LYS A 202 2.90 7.60 25.18
C LYS A 202 2.23 6.22 25.17
N ASP A 203 2.25 5.53 24.03
CA ASP A 203 1.45 4.33 23.81
C ASP A 203 2.28 3.04 23.72
N ASN A 204 3.61 3.14 23.54
CA ASN A 204 4.53 2.02 23.29
C ASN A 204 3.93 0.97 22.34
N PRO A 205 3.56 1.38 21.10
CA PRO A 205 2.87 0.51 20.17
C PRO A 205 3.83 -0.52 19.56
N SER A 206 3.30 -1.71 19.25
CA SER A 206 4.05 -2.73 18.51
C SER A 206 4.14 -2.44 17.02
N LEU A 207 3.22 -1.65 16.45
CA LEU A 207 3.14 -1.32 15.01
C LEU A 207 3.11 -2.56 14.12
N ASP A 208 2.55 -3.64 14.61
CA ASP A 208 2.33 -4.91 13.92
C ASP A 208 0.94 -5.00 13.26
N SER A 209 0.77 -5.97 12.40
CA SER A 209 -0.56 -6.40 11.95
C SER A 209 -1.04 -7.58 12.79
N ARG A 210 -2.30 -7.53 13.20
CA ARG A 210 -3.04 -8.59 13.91
C ARG A 210 -4.28 -8.97 13.12
N LEU A 211 -4.12 -9.06 11.78
CA LEU A 211 -5.19 -9.42 10.87
C LEU A 211 -5.70 -10.83 11.15
N ASP A 212 -7.00 -11.00 11.13
CA ASP A 212 -7.65 -12.30 11.08
C ASP A 212 -7.62 -12.82 9.63
N GLU A 213 -6.73 -13.77 9.35
CA GLU A 213 -6.49 -14.32 8.02
C GLU A 213 -7.69 -15.06 7.45
N GLU A 214 -8.45 -15.77 8.29
CA GLU A 214 -9.62 -16.54 7.87
C GLU A 214 -10.75 -15.60 7.44
N LYS A 215 -10.99 -14.55 8.23
CA LYS A 215 -12.03 -13.57 7.96
C LYS A 215 -11.77 -12.77 6.68
N PHE A 216 -10.53 -12.41 6.41
CA PHE A 216 -10.15 -11.56 5.26
C PHE A 216 -9.66 -12.34 4.05
N GLY A 217 -9.36 -13.63 4.17
CA GLY A 217 -8.83 -14.46 3.09
C GLY A 217 -7.46 -14.01 2.57
N ILE A 218 -6.68 -13.32 3.40
CA ILE A 218 -5.38 -12.72 3.08
C ILE A 218 -4.37 -13.10 4.15
N GLU A 219 -3.17 -13.50 3.74
CA GLU A 219 -2.07 -13.81 4.65
C GLU A 219 -1.62 -12.57 5.41
N LYS A 220 -1.54 -12.66 6.73
CA LYS A 220 -1.05 -11.59 7.60
C LYS A 220 0.44 -11.34 7.37
N ARG A 221 0.81 -10.06 7.27
CA ARG A 221 2.21 -9.64 7.15
C ARG A 221 2.48 -8.41 8.00
N ASN A 222 3.61 -8.43 8.69
CA ASN A 222 4.05 -7.27 9.43
C ASN A 222 4.71 -6.27 8.48
N PRO A 223 4.26 -5.01 8.49
CA PRO A 223 4.90 -3.92 7.74
C PRO A 223 6.25 -3.52 8.35
N PHE A 224 7.02 -2.72 7.63
CA PHE A 224 8.09 -1.94 8.22
C PHE A 224 7.50 -0.97 9.26
N ARG A 225 8.18 -0.81 10.38
CA ARG A 225 7.78 0.04 11.50
C ARG A 225 8.66 1.28 11.52
N VAL A 226 8.12 2.40 11.03
CA VAL A 226 8.85 3.65 10.88
C VAL A 226 8.49 4.61 12.00
N VAL A 227 9.48 5.04 12.76
CA VAL A 227 9.32 6.06 13.80
C VAL A 227 10.12 7.30 13.42
N VAL A 228 9.43 8.44 13.32
CA VAL A 228 10.08 9.74 13.10
C VAL A 228 10.48 10.30 14.47
N ASP A 229 11.79 10.30 14.74
CA ASP A 229 12.41 10.59 16.04
C ASP A 229 13.64 11.50 15.88
N PRO A 230 13.43 12.80 15.69
CA PRO A 230 14.52 13.74 15.39
C PRO A 230 15.62 13.80 16.43
N ASN A 231 15.32 13.49 17.69
CA ASN A 231 16.28 13.56 18.80
C ASN A 231 16.78 12.19 19.27
N LEU A 232 16.34 11.09 18.64
CA LEU A 232 16.67 9.72 19.03
C LEU A 232 16.24 9.39 20.47
N GLU A 233 14.99 9.77 20.82
CA GLU A 233 14.42 9.62 22.17
C GLU A 233 13.72 8.27 22.40
N SER A 234 13.50 7.48 21.35
CA SER A 234 12.84 6.17 21.47
C SER A 234 13.51 5.33 22.55
N PRO A 235 12.76 4.80 23.53
CA PRO A 235 13.33 3.85 24.49
C PRO A 235 13.79 2.57 23.80
N ILE A 236 14.94 2.03 24.19
CA ILE A 236 15.51 0.83 23.57
C ILE A 236 14.64 -0.41 23.78
N ASP A 237 13.81 -0.43 24.82
CA ASP A 237 12.85 -1.47 25.16
C ASP A 237 11.48 -1.28 24.48
N SER A 238 11.37 -0.33 23.54
CA SER A 238 10.13 -0.09 22.80
C SER A 238 9.69 -1.31 22.01
N LYS A 239 8.40 -1.67 22.08
CA LYS A 239 7.85 -2.89 21.46
C LYS A 239 8.11 -2.99 19.96
N PHE A 240 8.08 -1.88 19.21
CA PHE A 240 8.28 -1.89 17.77
C PHE A 240 9.68 -2.36 17.33
N LEU A 241 10.67 -2.36 18.24
CA LEU A 241 12.05 -2.77 17.99
C LEU A 241 12.26 -4.29 18.07
N HIS A 242 11.44 -5.01 18.85
CA HIS A 242 11.72 -6.39 19.28
C HIS A 242 10.93 -7.46 18.49
N PHE A 243 11.04 -7.44 17.14
CA PHE A 243 10.41 -8.47 16.27
C PHE A 243 11.41 -9.41 15.60
N ASN A 244 12.72 -9.17 15.70
CA ASN A 244 13.79 -9.94 15.06
C ASN A 244 13.58 -10.14 13.55
N ASP A 245 13.01 -9.15 12.86
CA ASP A 245 12.66 -9.22 11.44
C ASP A 245 13.34 -8.13 10.59
N ASN A 246 14.21 -7.31 11.19
CA ASN A 246 14.95 -6.20 10.58
C ASN A 246 14.04 -5.17 9.88
N LYS A 247 12.79 -5.02 10.35
CA LYS A 247 11.82 -4.10 9.76
C LYS A 247 11.58 -2.84 10.60
N ALA A 248 12.32 -2.63 11.69
CA ALA A 248 12.29 -1.38 12.44
C ALA A 248 13.15 -0.32 11.75
N ILE A 249 12.61 0.89 11.60
CA ILE A 249 13.29 2.04 11.00
C ILE A 249 13.08 3.25 11.91
N ILE A 250 14.15 3.95 12.25
CA ILE A 250 14.09 5.24 12.94
C ILE A 250 14.62 6.31 11.99
N VAL A 251 13.82 7.36 11.77
CA VAL A 251 14.23 8.55 11.02
C VAL A 251 14.65 9.61 12.02
N THR A 252 15.92 9.99 12.00
CA THR A 252 16.52 10.85 13.01
C THR A 252 17.43 11.93 12.40
N SER A 253 17.86 12.91 13.22
CA SER A 253 18.79 13.95 12.78
C SER A 253 20.20 13.39 12.54
N ASN A 254 20.90 13.95 11.55
CA ASN A 254 22.34 13.72 11.34
C ASN A 254 23.18 14.00 12.58
N ASP A 255 22.74 14.92 13.44
CA ASP A 255 23.42 15.27 14.70
C ASP A 255 23.57 14.06 15.63
N ASN A 256 22.70 13.06 15.48
CA ASN A 256 22.66 11.89 16.37
C ASN A 256 23.59 10.74 15.93
N ARG A 257 24.29 10.83 14.79
CA ARG A 257 25.10 9.72 14.21
C ARG A 257 26.13 9.14 15.17
N ASN A 258 26.71 9.97 16.00
CA ASN A 258 27.82 9.59 16.88
C ASN A 258 27.38 9.23 18.31
N LEU A 259 26.08 9.17 18.58
CA LEU A 259 25.59 8.79 19.90
C LEU A 259 25.83 7.29 20.13
N GLU A 260 26.25 6.91 21.33
CA GLU A 260 26.45 5.50 21.73
C GLU A 260 25.18 4.66 21.50
N LYS A 261 24.03 5.24 21.76
CA LYS A 261 22.70 4.65 21.58
C LYS A 261 22.45 4.15 20.13
N VAL A 262 23.11 4.71 19.12
CA VAL A 262 23.03 4.24 17.72
C VAL A 262 23.41 2.77 17.62
N LYS A 263 24.50 2.35 18.27
CA LYS A 263 24.96 0.96 18.26
C LYS A 263 23.95 0.00 18.88
N GLU A 264 23.22 0.45 19.91
CA GLU A 264 22.19 -0.37 20.54
C GLU A 264 21.04 -0.66 19.58
N TYR A 265 20.58 0.34 18.81
CA TYR A 265 19.55 0.14 17.78
C TYR A 265 20.04 -0.76 16.64
N GLU A 266 21.27 -0.56 16.15
CA GLU A 266 21.87 -1.39 15.11
C GLU A 266 21.98 -2.86 15.52
N ASN A 267 22.35 -3.12 16.79
CA ASN A 267 22.40 -4.47 17.37
C ASN A 267 21.03 -5.16 17.41
N LEU A 268 19.93 -4.39 17.48
CA LEU A 268 18.56 -4.88 17.36
C LEU A 268 18.10 -5.06 15.92
N GLY A 269 18.97 -4.85 14.92
CA GLY A 269 18.61 -4.89 13.51
C GLY A 269 17.76 -3.69 13.06
N THR A 270 17.74 -2.61 13.82
CA THR A 270 17.02 -1.38 13.47
C THR A 270 17.84 -0.57 12.47
N ARG A 271 17.19 -0.14 11.40
CA ARG A 271 17.81 0.76 10.42
C ARG A 271 17.60 2.21 10.83
N LEU A 272 18.67 3.01 10.80
CA LEU A 272 18.58 4.45 11.01
C LEU A 272 18.69 5.19 9.68
N ILE A 273 17.73 6.10 9.44
CA ILE A 273 17.74 7.05 8.35
C ILE A 273 18.06 8.41 8.93
N TYR A 274 19.08 9.06 8.40
CA TYR A 274 19.56 10.34 8.90
C TYR A 274 19.18 11.48 7.95
N LEU A 275 18.51 12.50 8.49
CA LEU A 275 18.12 13.70 7.76
C LEU A 275 18.74 14.95 8.42
N GLU A 276 18.84 16.03 7.64
CA GLU A 276 19.36 17.30 8.13
C GLU A 276 18.38 18.01 9.06
N GLY A 277 18.91 18.57 10.15
CA GLY A 277 18.13 19.32 11.13
C GLY A 277 17.23 18.44 11.99
N LYS A 278 16.20 19.06 12.60
CA LYS A 278 15.25 18.40 13.53
C LYS A 278 13.79 18.53 13.11
N ILE A 279 13.53 19.28 12.05
CA ILE A 279 12.20 19.41 11.44
C ILE A 279 12.32 18.83 10.02
N PHE A 280 11.74 17.66 9.83
CA PHE A 280 11.84 16.95 8.57
C PHE A 280 10.62 17.23 7.68
N LYS A 281 10.88 17.40 6.37
CA LYS A 281 9.83 17.36 5.38
C LYS A 281 9.34 15.93 5.18
N MET A 282 8.04 15.76 5.03
CA MET A 282 7.46 14.44 4.75
C MET A 282 8.00 13.85 3.44
N GLU A 283 8.17 14.71 2.43
CA GLU A 283 8.72 14.32 1.13
C GLU A 283 10.13 13.70 1.26
N ASP A 284 11.00 14.28 2.10
CA ASP A 284 12.37 13.77 2.29
C ASP A 284 12.35 12.39 3.00
N ILE A 285 11.48 12.22 3.99
CA ILE A 285 11.27 10.92 4.64
C ILE A 285 10.82 9.88 3.61
N LEU A 286 9.82 10.21 2.78
CA LEU A 286 9.30 9.29 1.77
C LEU A 286 10.35 8.94 0.71
N LYS A 287 11.18 9.89 0.28
CA LYS A 287 12.27 9.62 -0.66
C LYS A 287 13.27 8.61 -0.11
N GLU A 288 13.66 8.75 1.16
CA GLU A 288 14.58 7.78 1.79
C GLU A 288 13.94 6.40 1.95
N LEU A 289 12.66 6.32 2.31
CA LEU A 289 11.93 5.06 2.37
C LEU A 289 11.80 4.41 0.99
N GLY A 290 11.59 5.21 -0.06
CA GLY A 290 11.52 4.72 -1.44
C GLY A 290 12.84 4.07 -1.91
N LYS A 291 14.00 4.58 -1.49
CA LYS A 291 15.31 3.95 -1.76
C LYS A 291 15.45 2.56 -1.13
N LEU A 292 14.66 2.26 -0.10
CA LEU A 292 14.59 0.97 0.57
C LEU A 292 13.53 0.03 -0.03
N GLU A 293 13.03 0.33 -1.22
CA GLU A 293 11.96 -0.41 -1.91
C GLU A 293 10.63 -0.46 -1.12
N ILE A 294 10.41 0.48 -0.21
CA ILE A 294 9.13 0.66 0.48
C ILE A 294 8.23 1.46 -0.47
N ASP A 295 7.20 0.83 -1.02
CA ASP A 295 6.30 1.41 -2.02
C ASP A 295 5.13 2.18 -1.42
N SER A 296 4.83 1.95 -0.13
CA SER A 296 3.66 2.52 0.52
C SER A 296 3.84 2.68 2.02
N VAL A 297 3.26 3.75 2.55
CA VAL A 297 3.31 4.12 3.96
C VAL A 297 1.90 4.40 4.49
N LEU A 298 1.51 3.69 5.55
CA LEU A 298 0.34 3.98 6.37
C LEU A 298 0.75 4.98 7.46
N LEU A 299 0.35 6.23 7.31
CA LEU A 299 0.57 7.26 8.34
C LEU A 299 -0.52 7.12 9.43
N GLU A 300 -0.12 6.63 10.60
CA GLU A 300 -1.06 6.34 11.70
C GLU A 300 -0.96 7.31 12.85
N GLY A 301 -0.16 8.34 12.77
CA GLY A 301 -0.25 9.10 13.91
C GLY A 301 0.65 10.22 14.25
N GLY A 302 0.21 10.88 15.33
CA GLY A 302 0.74 12.12 15.83
C GLY A 302 0.24 13.32 15.02
N SER A 303 -0.46 14.22 15.69
CA SER A 303 -0.96 15.48 15.10
C SER A 303 0.11 16.22 14.29
N GLY A 304 1.37 16.22 14.76
CA GLY A 304 2.47 16.88 14.06
C GLY A 304 2.76 16.30 12.69
N LEU A 305 2.94 14.97 12.55
CA LEU A 305 3.19 14.34 11.25
C LEU A 305 2.01 14.47 10.30
N ILE A 306 0.78 14.34 10.82
CA ILE A 306 -0.44 14.53 10.02
C ILE A 306 -0.47 15.97 9.50
N SER A 307 -0.24 16.96 10.37
CA SER A 307 -0.23 18.37 9.97
C SER A 307 0.86 18.68 8.93
N THR A 308 2.04 18.08 9.07
CA THR A 308 3.12 18.20 8.07
C THR A 308 2.69 17.64 6.72
N ALA A 309 2.08 16.45 6.71
CA ALA A 309 1.61 15.82 5.47
C ALA A 309 0.51 16.63 4.76
N PHE A 310 -0.42 17.24 5.53
CA PHE A 310 -1.41 18.17 4.97
C PHE A 310 -0.77 19.45 4.43
N LYS A 311 0.16 20.05 5.19
CA LYS A 311 0.86 21.27 4.79
C LYS A 311 1.65 21.11 3.48
N GLU A 312 2.24 19.95 3.29
CA GLU A 312 3.00 19.62 2.07
C GLU A 312 2.12 19.10 0.92
N ASN A 313 0.82 18.92 1.16
CA ASN A 313 -0.13 18.38 0.16
C ASN A 313 0.37 17.07 -0.48
N ILE A 314 0.87 16.13 0.35
CA ILE A 314 1.54 14.92 -0.12
C ILE A 314 0.75 13.64 0.14
N ILE A 315 -0.44 13.75 0.72
CA ILE A 315 -1.32 12.61 1.03
C ILE A 315 -2.03 12.14 -0.24
N ASP A 316 -1.79 10.90 -0.65
CA ASP A 316 -2.45 10.33 -1.84
C ASP A 316 -3.88 9.87 -1.57
N ALA A 317 -4.13 9.37 -0.38
CA ALA A 317 -5.46 8.95 0.06
C ALA A 317 -5.50 8.84 1.59
N GLY A 318 -6.69 8.67 2.14
CA GLY A 318 -6.82 8.44 3.57
C GLY A 318 -8.18 7.92 3.97
N GLU A 319 -8.26 7.45 5.22
CA GLU A 319 -9.50 7.06 5.86
C GLU A 319 -9.51 7.60 7.31
N ILE A 320 -10.43 8.52 7.59
CA ILE A 320 -10.62 9.14 8.90
C ILE A 320 -11.83 8.48 9.56
N PHE A 321 -11.59 7.77 10.66
CA PHE A 321 -12.63 7.12 11.47
C PHE A 321 -13.12 8.07 12.56
N ILE A 322 -14.42 8.33 12.60
CA ILE A 322 -15.08 9.23 13.53
C ILE A 322 -15.93 8.41 14.50
N ALA A 323 -15.59 8.48 15.78
CA ALA A 323 -16.37 7.86 16.84
C ALA A 323 -17.42 8.84 17.39
N PRO A 324 -18.61 8.35 17.84
CA PRO A 324 -19.64 9.18 18.46
C PRO A 324 -19.26 9.56 19.92
N LYS A 325 -18.10 10.16 20.08
CA LYS A 325 -17.54 10.61 21.36
C LYS A 325 -17.13 12.06 21.25
N ILE A 326 -17.28 12.81 22.33
CA ILE A 326 -16.89 14.23 22.44
C ILE A 326 -15.99 14.37 23.66
N ILE A 327 -14.80 14.96 23.48
CA ILE A 327 -13.90 15.27 24.60
C ILE A 327 -14.22 16.67 25.18
N GLY A 328 -14.52 17.64 24.32
CA GLY A 328 -14.93 18.99 24.71
C GLY A 328 -13.84 19.82 25.45
N ASP A 329 -12.57 19.37 25.40
CA ASP A 329 -11.44 20.04 26.04
C ASP A 329 -10.54 20.68 24.96
N ASN A 330 -10.38 22.01 25.02
CA ASN A 330 -9.53 22.74 24.08
C ASN A 330 -8.05 22.30 24.16
N SER A 331 -7.60 21.83 25.33
CA SER A 331 -6.24 21.31 25.55
C SER A 331 -6.08 19.86 25.06
N ALA A 332 -7.14 19.18 24.67
CA ALA A 332 -7.07 17.84 24.07
C ALA A 332 -6.36 17.90 22.71
N ILE A 333 -5.66 16.82 22.38
CA ILE A 333 -4.81 16.75 21.18
C ILE A 333 -5.70 16.65 19.92
N PRO A 334 -5.70 17.66 19.02
CA PRO A 334 -6.43 17.59 17.77
C PRO A 334 -5.74 16.66 16.77
N PHE A 335 -6.48 16.15 15.76
CA PHE A 335 -5.87 15.32 14.72
C PHE A 335 -4.97 16.13 13.76
N ILE A 336 -5.26 17.42 13.60
CA ILE A 336 -4.52 18.37 12.76
C ILE A 336 -4.48 19.73 13.45
N ASN A 337 -3.37 20.45 13.34
CA ASN A 337 -3.19 21.77 13.94
C ASN A 337 -2.15 22.61 13.18
N GLY A 338 -2.00 23.88 13.58
CA GLY A 338 -0.97 24.78 13.03
C GLY A 338 -1.33 25.40 11.71
N PHE A 339 -2.62 25.48 11.39
CA PHE A 339 -3.16 26.19 10.23
C PHE A 339 -3.94 27.42 10.69
N ASN A 340 -3.77 28.50 9.94
CA ASN A 340 -4.51 29.76 10.14
C ASN A 340 -5.19 30.08 8.80
N PHE A 341 -6.49 29.85 8.71
CA PHE A 341 -7.30 30.15 7.54
C PHE A 341 -8.24 31.32 7.88
N ASP A 342 -8.26 32.30 7.02
CA ASP A 342 -9.13 33.48 7.19
C ASP A 342 -10.49 33.26 6.51
N SER A 343 -10.60 32.31 5.59
CA SER A 343 -11.85 31.98 4.90
C SER A 343 -12.08 30.47 4.76
N MET A 344 -13.34 30.08 4.57
CA MET A 344 -13.74 28.69 4.29
C MET A 344 -13.30 28.20 2.89
N GLU A 345 -12.83 29.07 2.03
CA GLU A 345 -12.32 28.74 0.70
C GLU A 345 -10.92 28.17 0.75
N GLU A 346 -10.14 28.54 1.77
CA GLU A 346 -8.75 28.13 2.00
C GLU A 346 -8.61 26.77 2.70
N VAL A 347 -9.68 26.28 3.32
CA VAL A 347 -9.63 25.05 4.11
C VAL A 347 -9.46 23.80 3.24
N PHE A 348 -8.85 22.78 3.79
CA PHE A 348 -8.71 21.51 3.11
C PHE A 348 -10.06 20.86 2.82
N LYS A 349 -10.28 20.50 1.56
CA LYS A 349 -11.44 19.74 1.12
C LYS A 349 -11.01 18.32 0.83
N LEU A 350 -11.70 17.33 1.41
CA LEU A 350 -11.44 15.92 1.10
C LEU A 350 -12.13 15.56 -0.22
N PRO A 351 -11.38 15.29 -1.31
CA PRO A 351 -11.99 15.06 -2.62
C PRO A 351 -12.61 13.66 -2.70
N ASN A 352 -13.73 13.56 -3.44
CA ASN A 352 -14.43 12.29 -3.71
C ASN A 352 -14.67 11.42 -2.47
N PRO A 353 -15.26 11.97 -1.38
CA PRO A 353 -15.37 11.24 -0.13
C PRO A 353 -16.33 10.06 -0.28
N LYS A 354 -15.92 8.92 0.31
CA LYS A 354 -16.78 7.77 0.52
C LYS A 354 -17.03 7.59 2.01
N PHE A 355 -18.27 7.31 2.36
CA PHE A 355 -18.67 7.10 3.75
C PHE A 355 -18.89 5.62 4.01
N ASN A 356 -18.26 5.09 5.05
CA ASN A 356 -18.44 3.72 5.48
C ASN A 356 -18.90 3.69 6.94
N ILE A 357 -19.64 2.64 7.31
CA ILE A 357 -20.18 2.44 8.66
C ILE A 357 -19.49 1.23 9.29
N TYR A 358 -18.99 1.41 10.51
CA TYR A 358 -18.36 0.38 11.32
C TYR A 358 -19.04 0.35 12.70
N GLY A 359 -20.18 -0.33 12.79
CA GLY A 359 -21.04 -0.31 13.99
C GLY A 359 -21.56 1.11 14.26
N ASP A 360 -21.17 1.69 15.40
CA ASP A 360 -21.49 3.08 15.78
C ASP A 360 -20.49 4.12 15.27
N ASN A 361 -19.40 3.69 14.62
CA ASN A 361 -18.41 4.58 13.99
C ASN A 361 -18.70 4.78 12.51
N ILE A 362 -18.39 5.96 12.00
CA ILE A 362 -18.36 6.24 10.57
C ILE A 362 -16.91 6.47 10.11
N SER A 363 -16.61 6.25 8.84
CA SER A 363 -15.36 6.73 8.27
C SER A 363 -15.59 7.53 6.99
N ILE A 364 -14.65 8.43 6.73
CA ILE A 364 -14.54 9.20 5.49
C ILE A 364 -13.27 8.71 4.79
N GLU A 365 -13.44 7.95 3.71
CA GLU A 365 -12.34 7.60 2.80
C GLU A 365 -12.26 8.66 1.69
N PHE A 366 -11.06 9.13 1.38
CA PHE A 366 -10.80 10.12 0.33
C PHE A 366 -9.56 9.75 -0.48
N LYS A 367 -9.41 10.35 -1.68
CA LYS A 367 -8.30 10.14 -2.60
C LYS A 367 -7.87 11.45 -3.22
N ASN A 368 -6.55 11.58 -3.47
CA ASN A 368 -5.96 12.75 -4.13
C ASN A 368 -6.28 14.05 -3.41
N LEU A 369 -5.74 14.17 -2.19
CA LEU A 369 -5.83 15.41 -1.42
C LEU A 369 -5.10 16.53 -2.13
#